data_4af486ccba4720aede449405792a2d90
#
_entry.id   4af486ccba4720aede449405792a2d90
#
_cell.length_a   1.000
_cell.length_b   1.000
_cell.length_c   1.000
_cell.angle_alpha   90.00
_cell.angle_beta   90.00
_cell.angle_gamma   90.00
#
_symmetry.space_group_name_H-M   'P 1'
#
loop_
_entity.id
_entity.type
_entity.pdbx_description
1 polymer ?
#
loop_
_entity_poly.entity_id
_entity_poly.type
_entity_poly.pdbx_seq_one_letter_code
_entity_poly.pdbx_strand_id
1 'polypeptide(L)'
;MTSRRNKNWNRFRCAFLAVLLGGATLGLPAQARVQGSAASPATKEFTDEVGRTVRIAQPVKRIVSLAPSLTETLYALGLQDKLVGDTDYCDYPADAAKKHKVGGAINPNMEEVAALKPDVVLVVKSLNRLETVRALEQLGISVYSTDPHSVKDVIASMKRLSGVLGAQEAGDALVEKLEERLATVHAKLNGVEAKRVMFVVWTEPLQSVGEKTFIADVLKHAGAASVVESKQDWPKFSLEEAVRLQPDYLVFASDHSEGVKNDVDALALKPGWSLMDAVKKRKIAVVSDAINRPGPRIAEAVEELARQLHPEAFGEKN
;
A
#
# COMPACT_ATOMS: atom_id res chain seq x y z
N MET A 1 -28.53 2.61 69.48
CA MET A 1 -29.93 2.92 69.77
C MET A 1 -30.75 2.32 68.66
N THR A 2 -31.25 1.12 68.89
CA THR A 2 -32.64 0.73 69.18
C THR A 2 -33.56 1.02 67.97
N SER A 3 -34.29 0.14 67.41
CA SER A 3 -35.01 -1.05 67.84
C SER A 3 -36.19 -1.32 66.90
N ARG A 4 -36.38 -2.58 66.61
CA ARG A 4 -37.63 -3.38 66.57
C ARG A 4 -38.49 -3.32 65.31
N ARG A 5 -38.61 -4.46 64.58
CA ARG A 5 -39.54 -5.60 64.85
C ARG A 5 -41.03 -5.30 64.77
N ASN A 6 -41.75 -5.93 63.85
CA ASN A 6 -42.84 -6.91 64.05
C ASN A 6 -43.39 -7.39 62.71
N LYS A 7 -43.46 -8.61 62.46
CA LYS A 7 -44.29 -9.81 62.63
C LYS A 7 -45.82 -9.57 62.71
N ASN A 8 -46.51 -10.20 61.72
CA ASN A 8 -47.68 -11.07 61.93
C ASN A 8 -48.28 -11.41 60.57
N TRP A 9 -48.33 -12.61 60.11
CA TRP A 9 -49.09 -13.79 60.34
C TRP A 9 -50.62 -13.56 60.39
N ASN A 10 -51.33 -14.02 59.32
CA ASN A 10 -52.51 -14.90 59.57
C ASN A 10 -52.93 -15.66 58.30
N ARG A 11 -53.19 -16.94 58.58
CA ARG A 11 -53.77 -18.00 57.76
C ARG A 11 -55.29 -17.75 57.63
N PHE A 12 -55.86 -18.05 56.41
CA PHE A 12 -57.20 -18.63 56.35
C PHE A 12 -57.27 -19.68 55.21
N ARG A 13 -57.72 -20.86 55.62
CA ARG A 13 -58.12 -22.02 54.81
C ARG A 13 -59.60 -21.92 54.48
N CYS A 14 -60.01 -22.35 53.31
CA CYS A 14 -61.24 -23.08 52.96
C CYS A 14 -61.26 -23.20 51.44
N ALA A 15 -61.19 -24.34 50.88
CA ALA A 15 -62.00 -25.54 50.71
C ALA A 15 -62.91 -25.48 49.45
N PHE A 16 -62.59 -26.42 48.52
CA PHE A 16 -63.46 -27.13 47.58
C PHE A 16 -64.43 -26.38 46.66
N LEU A 17 -64.19 -26.45 45.35
CA LEU A 17 -65.14 -27.08 44.42
C LEU A 17 -64.49 -27.56 43.14
N ALA A 18 -64.56 -28.83 42.83
CA ALA A 18 -64.17 -29.44 41.55
C ALA A 18 -65.28 -29.25 40.52
N VAL A 19 -64.95 -28.67 39.34
CA VAL A 19 -65.80 -28.76 38.17
C VAL A 19 -64.93 -29.26 37.00
N LEU A 20 -65.17 -30.51 36.63
CA LEU A 20 -64.68 -31.12 35.43
C LEU A 20 -65.39 -30.50 34.22
N LEU A 21 -64.70 -29.81 33.34
CA LEU A 21 -65.15 -29.49 32.00
C LEU A 21 -64.00 -29.77 31.06
N GLY A 22 -64.16 -30.79 30.21
CA GLY A 22 -63.27 -31.18 29.16
C GLY A 22 -63.15 -30.06 28.12
N GLY A 23 -61.93 -29.56 27.94
CA GLY A 23 -61.59 -28.60 26.90
C GLY A 23 -60.55 -29.19 25.96
N ALA A 24 -60.92 -29.44 24.74
CA ALA A 24 -60.05 -29.87 23.67
C ALA A 24 -58.88 -28.91 23.51
N THR A 25 -57.67 -29.38 23.79
CA THR A 25 -56.45 -28.66 23.49
C THR A 25 -56.20 -28.73 21.98
N LEU A 26 -56.59 -27.65 21.26
CA LEU A 26 -56.07 -27.38 19.94
C LEU A 26 -54.56 -27.10 20.05
N GLY A 27 -53.78 -28.11 19.72
CA GLY A 27 -52.33 -27.97 19.61
C GLY A 27 -51.97 -26.96 18.49
N LEU A 28 -51.51 -25.79 18.88
CA LEU A 28 -50.85 -24.88 17.96
C LEU A 28 -49.53 -25.51 17.53
N PRO A 29 -49.27 -25.61 16.21
CA PRO A 29 -47.98 -26.11 15.77
C PRO A 29 -46.89 -25.16 16.25
N ALA A 30 -45.96 -25.64 17.05
CA ALA A 30 -44.71 -24.95 17.39
C ALA A 30 -43.99 -24.68 16.09
N GLN A 31 -44.08 -23.43 15.60
CA GLN A 31 -43.20 -22.98 14.51
C GLN A 31 -41.76 -23.07 15.04
N ALA A 32 -41.05 -24.13 14.64
CA ALA A 32 -39.61 -24.23 14.78
C ALA A 32 -39.02 -23.02 14.06
N ARG A 33 -38.59 -21.99 14.81
CA ARG A 33 -37.73 -20.94 14.32
C ARG A 33 -36.45 -21.65 13.85
N VAL A 34 -36.35 -21.86 12.55
CA VAL A 34 -35.08 -22.17 11.90
C VAL A 34 -34.20 -20.96 12.17
N GLN A 35 -33.41 -21.02 13.24
CA GLN A 35 -32.30 -20.12 13.42
C GLN A 35 -31.35 -20.44 12.27
N GLY A 36 -31.43 -19.61 11.22
CA GLY A 36 -30.44 -19.60 10.16
C GLY A 36 -29.09 -19.35 10.82
N SER A 37 -28.35 -20.43 11.03
CA SER A 37 -26.91 -20.34 11.33
C SER A 37 -26.31 -19.51 10.18
N ALA A 38 -25.96 -18.26 10.44
CA ALA A 38 -25.15 -17.50 9.51
C ALA A 38 -23.88 -18.31 9.31
N ALA A 39 -23.76 -18.99 8.17
CA ALA A 39 -22.58 -19.75 7.82
C ALA A 39 -21.39 -18.79 7.94
N SER A 40 -20.41 -19.13 8.78
CA SER A 40 -19.16 -18.40 8.83
C SER A 40 -18.62 -18.26 7.40
N PRO A 41 -18.16 -17.08 6.98
CA PRO A 41 -17.67 -16.90 5.62
C PRO A 41 -16.59 -17.94 5.32
N ALA A 42 -16.67 -18.55 4.13
CA ALA A 42 -15.65 -19.49 3.70
C ALA A 42 -14.31 -18.80 3.69
N THR A 43 -13.29 -19.37 4.30
CA THR A 43 -11.93 -18.84 4.27
C THR A 43 -11.10 -19.61 3.25
N LYS A 44 -10.20 -18.90 2.54
CA LYS A 44 -9.23 -19.49 1.64
C LYS A 44 -7.82 -19.15 2.11
N GLU A 45 -6.90 -20.11 1.99
CA GLU A 45 -5.49 -19.92 2.31
C GLU A 45 -4.74 -19.39 1.09
N PHE A 46 -3.87 -18.41 1.35
CA PHE A 46 -2.97 -17.82 0.36
C PHE A 46 -1.57 -17.73 0.97
N THR A 47 -0.55 -17.87 0.15
CA THR A 47 0.82 -17.54 0.56
C THR A 47 1.11 -16.09 0.15
N ASP A 48 1.48 -15.26 1.12
CA ASP A 48 1.88 -13.87 0.85
C ASP A 48 3.32 -13.78 0.31
N GLU A 49 3.76 -12.58 -0.04
CA GLU A 49 5.07 -12.41 -0.70
C GLU A 49 6.27 -12.49 0.25
N VAL A 50 6.01 -12.59 1.56
CA VAL A 50 7.04 -12.87 2.58
C VAL A 50 7.01 -14.33 3.03
N GLY A 51 6.25 -15.20 2.34
CA GLY A 51 6.20 -16.65 2.55
C GLY A 51 5.29 -17.11 3.69
N ARG A 52 4.38 -16.25 4.21
CA ARG A 52 3.43 -16.63 5.25
C ARG A 52 2.13 -17.14 4.65
N THR A 53 1.53 -18.16 5.30
CA THR A 53 0.17 -18.60 4.98
C THR A 53 -0.84 -17.68 5.66
N VAL A 54 -1.69 -17.04 4.87
CA VAL A 54 -2.72 -16.11 5.33
C VAL A 54 -4.09 -16.67 4.99
N ARG A 55 -5.00 -16.73 5.98
CA ARG A 55 -6.41 -17.14 5.79
C ARG A 55 -7.26 -15.91 5.60
N ILE A 56 -7.90 -15.78 4.45
CA ILE A 56 -8.70 -14.61 4.08
C ILE A 56 -10.13 -15.03 3.80
N ALA A 57 -11.11 -14.35 4.42
CA ALA A 57 -12.52 -14.56 4.17
C ALA A 57 -12.88 -14.31 2.70
N GLN A 58 -13.72 -15.16 2.11
CA GLN A 58 -14.15 -15.04 0.73
C GLN A 58 -15.67 -14.98 0.62
N PRO A 59 -16.20 -14.18 -0.30
CA PRO A 59 -15.50 -13.16 -1.09
C PRO A 59 -15.04 -11.97 -0.22
N VAL A 60 -13.88 -11.40 -0.55
CA VAL A 60 -13.37 -10.20 0.15
C VAL A 60 -14.30 -9.01 -0.11
N LYS A 61 -14.77 -8.37 0.97
CA LYS A 61 -15.71 -7.24 0.93
C LYS A 61 -15.14 -5.97 1.55
N ARG A 62 -14.25 -6.11 2.53
CA ARG A 62 -13.72 -5.00 3.32
C ARG A 62 -12.20 -5.07 3.36
N ILE A 63 -11.56 -4.08 2.80
CA ILE A 63 -10.10 -4.00 2.68
C ILE A 63 -9.62 -2.74 3.38
N VAL A 64 -8.58 -2.85 4.18
CA VAL A 64 -7.79 -1.71 4.65
C VAL A 64 -6.44 -1.75 3.96
N SER A 65 -6.00 -0.62 3.42
CA SER A 65 -4.71 -0.46 2.75
C SER A 65 -3.77 0.39 3.61
N LEU A 66 -2.62 -0.16 3.99
CA LEU A 66 -1.63 0.58 4.78
C LEU A 66 -0.46 1.13 3.93
N ALA A 67 -0.65 1.23 2.61
CA ALA A 67 0.35 1.83 1.73
C ALA A 67 -0.30 2.50 0.50
N PRO A 68 0.20 3.66 0.04
CA PRO A 68 -0.32 4.35 -1.16
C PRO A 68 -0.32 3.47 -2.41
N SER A 69 0.75 2.71 -2.67
CA SER A 69 0.84 1.80 -3.82
C SER A 69 -0.25 0.73 -3.85
N LEU A 70 -0.63 0.20 -2.68
CA LEU A 70 -1.70 -0.80 -2.55
C LEU A 70 -3.07 -0.15 -2.75
N THR A 71 -3.28 1.06 -2.23
CA THR A 71 -4.49 1.85 -2.50
C THR A 71 -4.65 2.10 -3.99
N GLU A 72 -3.61 2.56 -4.67
CA GLU A 72 -3.60 2.75 -6.12
C GLU A 72 -3.90 1.45 -6.89
N THR A 73 -3.35 0.33 -6.42
CA THR A 73 -3.62 -1.00 -6.99
C THR A 73 -5.09 -1.38 -6.86
N LEU A 74 -5.73 -1.13 -5.70
CA LEU A 74 -7.15 -1.39 -5.52
C LEU A 74 -8.02 -0.57 -6.47
N TYR A 75 -7.68 0.70 -6.70
CA TYR A 75 -8.37 1.54 -7.68
C TYR A 75 -8.17 1.04 -9.11
N ALA A 76 -6.94 0.66 -9.48
CA ALA A 76 -6.64 0.10 -10.80
C ALA A 76 -7.35 -1.23 -11.08
N LEU A 77 -7.65 -2.00 -10.03
CA LEU A 77 -8.42 -3.25 -10.10
C LEU A 77 -9.95 -3.05 -10.02
N GLY A 78 -10.44 -1.80 -9.90
CA GLY A 78 -11.87 -1.52 -9.73
C GLY A 78 -12.43 -1.93 -8.37
N LEU A 79 -11.59 -2.03 -7.34
CA LEU A 79 -11.96 -2.49 -5.99
C LEU A 79 -12.13 -1.34 -4.97
N GLN A 80 -12.22 -0.09 -5.43
CA GLN A 80 -12.34 1.09 -4.57
C GLN A 80 -13.54 1.06 -3.62
N ASP A 81 -14.63 0.37 -3.99
CA ASP A 81 -15.82 0.24 -3.15
C ASP A 81 -15.61 -0.73 -1.98
N LYS A 82 -14.62 -1.63 -2.08
CA LYS A 82 -14.23 -2.52 -1.00
C LYS A 82 -13.19 -1.89 -0.06
N LEU A 83 -12.54 -0.79 -0.46
CA LEU A 83 -11.59 -0.06 0.36
C LEU A 83 -12.33 0.73 1.42
N VAL A 84 -12.27 0.26 2.67
CA VAL A 84 -12.97 0.84 3.82
C VAL A 84 -12.09 1.76 4.67
N GLY A 85 -10.77 1.74 4.45
CA GLY A 85 -9.83 2.63 5.11
C GLY A 85 -8.45 2.55 4.47
N ASP A 86 -7.74 3.68 4.50
CA ASP A 86 -6.36 3.80 4.01
C ASP A 86 -5.55 4.79 4.85
N THR A 87 -4.26 5.00 4.52
CA THR A 87 -3.38 5.89 5.27
C THR A 87 -3.52 7.36 4.85
N ASP A 88 -3.03 8.27 5.71
CA ASP A 88 -3.00 9.72 5.45
C ASP A 88 -2.25 10.09 4.16
N TYR A 89 -1.37 9.20 3.68
CA TYR A 89 -0.56 9.39 2.46
C TYR A 89 -1.21 8.85 1.18
N CYS A 90 -2.40 8.26 1.28
CA CYS A 90 -3.14 7.74 0.13
C CYS A 90 -3.95 8.87 -0.52
N ASP A 91 -3.36 9.54 -1.48
CA ASP A 91 -3.86 10.75 -2.16
C ASP A 91 -4.18 10.54 -3.65
N TYR A 92 -3.80 9.38 -4.22
CA TYR A 92 -4.04 9.05 -5.62
C TYR A 92 -4.83 7.74 -5.77
N PRO A 93 -5.83 7.72 -6.69
CA PRO A 93 -6.41 8.88 -7.36
C PRO A 93 -7.08 9.84 -6.36
N ALA A 94 -7.47 11.04 -6.77
CA ALA A 94 -8.02 12.08 -5.88
C ALA A 94 -9.19 11.60 -4.99
N ASP A 95 -9.91 10.56 -5.40
CA ASP A 95 -10.98 9.95 -4.60
C ASP A 95 -10.41 9.17 -3.38
N ALA A 96 -9.20 8.66 -3.44
CA ALA A 96 -8.55 7.98 -2.31
C ALA A 96 -8.37 8.93 -1.12
N ALA A 97 -8.11 10.21 -1.36
CA ALA A 97 -8.00 11.23 -0.32
C ALA A 97 -9.27 11.37 0.55
N LYS A 98 -10.44 10.94 0.03
CA LYS A 98 -11.75 10.99 0.71
C LYS A 98 -12.06 9.74 1.53
N LYS A 99 -11.27 8.68 1.39
CA LYS A 99 -11.47 7.45 2.17
C LYS A 99 -11.19 7.68 3.65
N HIS A 100 -11.76 6.84 4.50
CA HIS A 100 -11.51 6.89 5.94
C HIS A 100 -10.03 6.68 6.22
N LYS A 101 -9.40 7.63 6.94
CA LYS A 101 -7.97 7.59 7.25
C LYS A 101 -7.72 6.83 8.54
N VAL A 102 -6.80 5.87 8.50
CA VAL A 102 -6.39 5.08 9.65
C VAL A 102 -5.02 5.50 10.21
N GLY A 103 -4.59 6.73 9.89
CA GLY A 103 -3.30 7.27 10.32
C GLY A 103 -2.14 6.99 9.37
N GLY A 104 -0.92 7.15 9.86
CA GLY A 104 0.29 7.01 9.04
C GLY A 104 0.63 5.56 8.68
N ALA A 105 1.33 5.35 7.54
CA ALA A 105 1.74 4.03 7.08
C ALA A 105 2.66 3.30 8.07
N ILE A 106 3.55 4.03 8.77
CA ILE A 106 4.50 3.45 9.74
C ILE A 106 3.83 3.19 11.10
N ASN A 107 2.92 4.07 11.51
CA ASN A 107 2.22 4.01 12.79
C ASN A 107 0.70 4.21 12.55
N PRO A 108 -0.01 3.22 12.00
CA PRO A 108 -1.46 3.31 11.84
C PRO A 108 -2.17 3.28 13.20
N ASN A 109 -3.35 3.85 13.26
CA ASN A 109 -4.23 3.74 14.41
C ASN A 109 -4.89 2.35 14.41
N MET A 110 -4.42 1.48 15.30
CA MET A 110 -4.87 0.08 15.38
C MET A 110 -6.34 -0.05 15.77
N GLU A 111 -6.86 0.88 16.56
CA GLU A 111 -8.27 0.89 16.98
C GLU A 111 -9.17 1.23 15.79
N GLU A 112 -8.79 2.23 14.98
CA GLU A 112 -9.49 2.59 13.74
C GLU A 112 -9.48 1.42 12.74
N VAL A 113 -8.32 0.78 12.54
CA VAL A 113 -8.23 -0.40 11.66
C VAL A 113 -9.18 -1.51 12.14
N ALA A 114 -9.17 -1.84 13.44
CA ALA A 114 -10.02 -2.88 14.00
C ALA A 114 -11.52 -2.51 13.94
N ALA A 115 -11.88 -1.25 14.19
CA ALA A 115 -13.27 -0.76 14.12
C ALA A 115 -13.86 -0.89 12.71
N LEU A 116 -13.03 -0.82 11.67
CA LEU A 116 -13.43 -1.02 10.27
C LEU A 116 -13.74 -2.48 9.95
N LYS A 117 -13.42 -3.45 10.81
CA LYS A 117 -13.67 -4.90 10.63
C LYS A 117 -13.27 -5.38 9.24
N PRO A 118 -12.01 -5.23 8.83
CA PRO A 118 -11.56 -5.65 7.51
C PRO A 118 -11.52 -7.18 7.39
N ASP A 119 -11.83 -7.69 6.19
CA ASP A 119 -11.58 -9.09 5.83
C ASP A 119 -10.08 -9.33 5.62
N VAL A 120 -9.36 -8.28 5.19
CA VAL A 120 -7.90 -8.29 4.99
C VAL A 120 -7.33 -6.87 5.11
N VAL A 121 -6.16 -6.79 5.73
CA VAL A 121 -5.30 -5.60 5.72
C VAL A 121 -4.14 -5.85 4.77
N LEU A 122 -3.88 -4.92 3.87
CA LEU A 122 -2.78 -4.99 2.91
C LEU A 122 -1.61 -4.14 3.40
N VAL A 123 -0.40 -4.70 3.35
CA VAL A 123 0.84 -4.04 3.78
C VAL A 123 1.97 -4.25 2.77
N VAL A 124 2.93 -3.32 2.76
CA VAL A 124 4.20 -3.44 2.03
C VAL A 124 5.32 -3.62 3.05
N LYS A 125 6.08 -4.70 2.96
CA LYS A 125 7.13 -5.06 3.93
C LYS A 125 8.18 -3.96 4.10
N SER A 126 8.59 -3.30 3.03
CA SER A 126 9.60 -2.23 3.07
C SER A 126 9.11 -0.93 3.75
N LEU A 127 7.79 -0.77 3.94
CA LEU A 127 7.18 0.44 4.49
C LEU A 127 6.55 0.21 5.87
N ASN A 128 5.80 -0.89 6.02
CA ASN A 128 5.04 -1.16 7.23
C ASN A 128 5.86 -1.97 8.23
N ARG A 129 5.77 -1.61 9.50
CA ARG A 129 6.52 -2.27 10.57
C ARG A 129 6.00 -3.69 10.85
N LEU A 130 6.92 -4.61 11.16
CA LEU A 130 6.57 -5.99 11.53
C LEU A 130 5.71 -6.03 12.81
N GLU A 131 5.92 -5.10 13.74
CA GLU A 131 5.14 -4.97 14.96
C GLU A 131 3.66 -4.65 14.66
N THR A 132 3.41 -3.79 13.66
CA THR A 132 2.05 -3.49 13.18
C THR A 132 1.37 -4.75 12.64
N VAL A 133 2.09 -5.54 11.83
CA VAL A 133 1.57 -6.80 11.28
C VAL A 133 1.21 -7.77 12.40
N ARG A 134 2.12 -7.98 13.36
CA ARG A 134 1.90 -8.88 14.51
C ARG A 134 0.73 -8.44 15.38
N ALA A 135 0.59 -7.13 15.62
CA ALA A 135 -0.50 -6.60 16.42
C ALA A 135 -1.87 -6.81 15.73
N LEU A 136 -1.95 -6.64 14.41
CA LEU A 136 -3.16 -6.94 13.63
C LEU A 136 -3.52 -8.43 13.69
N GLU A 137 -2.53 -9.32 13.56
CA GLU A 137 -2.71 -10.77 13.66
C GLU A 137 -3.19 -11.19 15.06
N GLN A 138 -2.68 -10.58 16.13
CA GLN A 138 -3.14 -10.81 17.51
C GLN A 138 -4.60 -10.39 17.73
N LEU A 139 -5.09 -9.40 16.97
CA LEU A 139 -6.50 -9.00 16.94
C LEU A 139 -7.36 -9.92 16.06
N GLY A 140 -6.77 -10.97 15.46
CA GLY A 140 -7.48 -11.91 14.58
C GLY A 140 -7.74 -11.33 13.17
N ILE A 141 -7.04 -10.27 12.79
CA ILE A 141 -7.19 -9.62 11.49
C ILE A 141 -6.18 -10.24 10.51
N SER A 142 -6.67 -10.68 9.35
CA SER A 142 -5.82 -11.21 8.27
C SER A 142 -4.96 -10.12 7.66
N VAL A 143 -3.65 -10.35 7.54
CA VAL A 143 -2.71 -9.40 6.94
C VAL A 143 -2.00 -10.04 5.76
N TYR A 144 -2.11 -9.44 4.58
CA TYR A 144 -1.39 -9.86 3.38
C TYR A 144 -0.26 -8.88 3.08
N SER A 145 0.98 -9.39 3.05
CA SER A 145 2.18 -8.59 2.80
C SER A 145 2.66 -8.73 1.37
N THR A 146 3.00 -7.60 0.74
CA THR A 146 3.73 -7.54 -0.52
C THR A 146 5.19 -7.15 -0.27
N ASP A 147 6.11 -7.61 -1.14
CA ASP A 147 7.57 -7.37 -1.01
C ASP A 147 8.27 -7.27 -2.38
N PRO A 148 7.85 -6.37 -3.28
CA PRO A 148 8.46 -6.25 -4.60
C PRO A 148 9.83 -5.55 -4.56
N HIS A 149 10.82 -6.10 -5.27
CA HIS A 149 12.18 -5.58 -5.36
C HIS A 149 12.59 -5.15 -6.78
N SER A 150 11.74 -5.37 -7.78
CA SER A 150 11.95 -5.00 -9.18
C SER A 150 10.66 -4.56 -9.83
N VAL A 151 10.74 -3.92 -11.00
CA VAL A 151 9.55 -3.58 -11.82
C VAL A 151 8.75 -4.84 -12.16
N LYS A 152 9.44 -5.94 -12.48
CA LYS A 152 8.79 -7.24 -12.71
C LYS A 152 8.06 -7.74 -11.47
N ASP A 153 8.65 -7.61 -10.28
CA ASP A 153 8.01 -8.05 -9.03
C ASP A 153 6.79 -7.18 -8.71
N VAL A 154 6.85 -5.86 -8.98
CA VAL A 154 5.70 -4.95 -8.81
C VAL A 154 4.52 -5.42 -9.66
N ILE A 155 4.76 -5.74 -10.95
CA ILE A 155 3.72 -6.24 -11.86
C ILE A 155 3.18 -7.60 -11.38
N ALA A 156 4.07 -8.52 -11.01
CA ALA A 156 3.68 -9.84 -10.51
C ALA A 156 2.92 -9.75 -9.18
N SER A 157 3.26 -8.80 -8.31
CA SER A 157 2.55 -8.53 -7.06
C SER A 157 1.11 -8.09 -7.31
N MET A 158 0.89 -7.17 -8.25
CA MET A 158 -0.47 -6.74 -8.62
C MET A 158 -1.30 -7.91 -9.18
N LYS A 159 -0.70 -8.78 -9.99
CA LYS A 159 -1.36 -9.99 -10.51
C LYS A 159 -1.74 -10.94 -9.38
N ARG A 160 -0.82 -11.23 -8.43
CA ARG A 160 -1.12 -12.08 -7.27
C ARG A 160 -2.23 -11.49 -6.41
N LEU A 161 -2.14 -10.18 -6.12
CA LEU A 161 -3.11 -9.49 -5.30
C LEU A 161 -4.51 -9.50 -5.94
N SER A 162 -4.62 -9.34 -7.26
CA SER A 162 -5.91 -9.45 -7.95
C SER A 162 -6.56 -10.83 -7.78
N GLY A 163 -5.77 -11.91 -7.80
CA GLY A 163 -6.24 -13.27 -7.53
C GLY A 163 -6.70 -13.46 -6.08
N VAL A 164 -5.99 -12.89 -5.10
CA VAL A 164 -6.37 -12.91 -3.68
C VAL A 164 -7.69 -12.19 -3.44
N LEU A 165 -7.90 -11.05 -4.11
CA LEU A 165 -9.06 -10.17 -3.92
C LEU A 165 -10.26 -10.51 -4.82
N GLY A 166 -10.14 -11.53 -5.70
CA GLY A 166 -11.20 -11.97 -6.60
C GLY A 166 -11.45 -10.99 -7.76
N ALA A 167 -10.39 -10.36 -8.28
CA ALA A 167 -10.42 -9.43 -9.42
C ALA A 167 -9.42 -9.85 -10.51
N GLN A 168 -9.32 -11.15 -10.82
CA GLN A 168 -8.27 -11.71 -11.66
C GLN A 168 -8.28 -11.15 -13.09
N GLU A 169 -9.45 -11.01 -13.70
CA GLU A 169 -9.60 -10.45 -15.05
C GLU A 169 -9.09 -9.01 -15.13
N ALA A 170 -9.44 -8.16 -14.15
CA ALA A 170 -8.93 -6.80 -14.06
C ALA A 170 -7.41 -6.78 -13.82
N GLY A 171 -6.89 -7.74 -13.05
CA GLY A 171 -5.46 -7.89 -12.84
C GLY A 171 -4.70 -8.26 -14.10
N ASP A 172 -5.23 -9.20 -14.90
CA ASP A 172 -4.61 -9.62 -16.16
C ASP A 172 -4.57 -8.44 -17.15
N ALA A 173 -5.67 -7.70 -17.31
CA ALA A 173 -5.74 -6.51 -18.16
C ALA A 173 -4.79 -5.39 -17.70
N LEU A 174 -4.66 -5.20 -16.37
CA LEU A 174 -3.71 -4.22 -15.81
C LEU A 174 -2.27 -4.60 -16.14
N VAL A 175 -1.90 -5.87 -15.96
CA VAL A 175 -0.56 -6.38 -16.26
C VAL A 175 -0.22 -6.19 -17.74
N GLU A 176 -1.09 -6.61 -18.66
CA GLU A 176 -0.92 -6.43 -20.12
C GLU A 176 -0.64 -4.96 -20.47
N LYS A 177 -1.46 -4.04 -19.97
CA LYS A 177 -1.28 -2.61 -20.21
C LYS A 177 0.08 -2.08 -19.72
N LEU A 178 0.56 -2.55 -18.55
CA LEU A 178 1.84 -2.10 -17.99
C LEU A 178 3.02 -2.67 -18.79
N GLU A 179 2.95 -3.95 -19.19
CA GLU A 179 3.97 -4.60 -19.99
C GLU A 179 4.09 -3.98 -21.39
N GLU A 180 2.97 -3.66 -22.06
CA GLU A 180 2.95 -2.93 -23.34
C GLU A 180 3.60 -1.55 -23.24
N ARG A 181 3.30 -0.80 -22.16
CA ARG A 181 3.89 0.51 -21.94
C ARG A 181 5.41 0.42 -21.74
N LEU A 182 5.87 -0.51 -20.90
CA LEU A 182 7.30 -0.77 -20.70
C LEU A 182 8.00 -1.22 -22.00
N ALA A 183 7.38 -2.11 -22.76
CA ALA A 183 7.92 -2.55 -24.05
C ALA A 183 8.09 -1.38 -25.02
N THR A 184 7.15 -0.43 -25.03
CA THR A 184 7.25 0.79 -25.85
C THR A 184 8.43 1.66 -25.44
N VAL A 185 8.67 1.85 -24.13
CA VAL A 185 9.84 2.59 -23.61
C VAL A 185 11.13 1.88 -24.01
N HIS A 186 11.22 0.57 -23.80
CA HIS A 186 12.42 -0.21 -24.12
C HIS A 186 12.73 -0.20 -25.62
N ALA A 187 11.71 -0.24 -26.49
CA ALA A 187 11.91 -0.14 -27.93
C ALA A 187 12.54 1.21 -28.33
N LYS A 188 12.16 2.31 -27.67
CA LYS A 188 12.73 3.64 -27.90
C LYS A 188 14.16 3.77 -27.38
N LEU A 189 14.48 3.09 -26.30
CA LEU A 189 15.81 3.11 -25.67
C LEU A 189 16.77 2.06 -26.29
N ASN A 190 16.32 1.26 -27.24
CA ASN A 190 17.17 0.25 -27.85
C ASN A 190 18.38 0.87 -28.57
N GLY A 191 19.59 0.48 -28.15
CA GLY A 191 20.84 1.03 -28.66
C GLY A 191 21.22 2.42 -28.12
N VAL A 192 20.45 2.96 -27.20
CA VAL A 192 20.75 4.24 -26.52
C VAL A 192 21.69 3.98 -25.34
N GLU A 193 22.75 4.78 -25.21
CA GLU A 193 23.71 4.68 -24.11
C GLU A 193 23.06 5.12 -22.79
N ALA A 194 23.20 4.30 -21.73
CA ALA A 194 22.65 4.61 -20.41
C ALA A 194 23.31 5.84 -19.81
N LYS A 195 22.50 6.74 -19.22
CA LYS A 195 23.01 7.91 -18.47
C LYS A 195 23.40 7.48 -17.06
N ARG A 196 24.54 8.00 -16.59
CA ARG A 196 25.02 7.79 -15.21
C ARG A 196 24.23 8.70 -14.27
N VAL A 197 23.49 8.14 -13.33
CA VAL A 197 22.58 8.91 -12.47
C VAL A 197 22.82 8.64 -10.98
N MET A 198 22.51 9.64 -10.15
CA MET A 198 22.33 9.48 -8.71
C MET A 198 20.88 9.83 -8.38
N PHE A 199 20.14 8.87 -7.84
CA PHE A 199 18.81 9.14 -7.28
C PHE A 199 18.99 9.73 -5.88
N VAL A 200 18.40 10.90 -5.64
CA VAL A 200 18.51 11.62 -4.36
C VAL A 200 17.20 11.50 -3.59
N VAL A 201 17.22 10.73 -2.51
CA VAL A 201 16.07 10.56 -1.60
C VAL A 201 16.01 11.75 -0.64
N TRP A 202 17.14 12.09 -0.01
CA TRP A 202 17.27 13.25 0.88
C TRP A 202 18.56 13.98 0.59
N THR A 203 18.54 15.29 0.74
CA THR A 203 19.74 16.12 0.56
C THR A 203 20.56 16.30 1.83
N GLU A 204 19.95 16.11 3.02
CA GLU A 204 20.62 16.31 4.30
C GLU A 204 19.98 15.43 5.41
N PRO A 205 20.65 14.33 5.86
CA PRO A 205 21.87 13.80 5.25
C PRO A 205 21.63 13.30 3.83
N LEU A 206 22.65 13.42 2.94
CA LEU A 206 22.52 12.90 1.57
C LEU A 206 22.28 11.39 1.60
N GLN A 207 21.16 10.96 1.00
CA GLN A 207 20.74 9.58 0.93
C GLN A 207 20.31 9.24 -0.47
N SER A 208 20.68 8.04 -0.93
CA SER A 208 20.35 7.51 -2.24
C SER A 208 19.71 6.12 -2.13
N VAL A 209 19.54 5.44 -3.26
CA VAL A 209 18.98 4.09 -3.37
C VAL A 209 20.08 3.08 -3.71
N GLY A 210 20.01 1.91 -3.09
CA GLY A 210 20.94 0.82 -3.35
C GLY A 210 20.45 -0.11 -4.47
N GLU A 211 21.34 -0.97 -4.92
CA GLU A 211 21.19 -1.83 -6.12
C GLU A 211 20.00 -2.78 -6.09
N LYS A 212 19.54 -3.17 -4.88
CA LYS A 212 18.48 -4.18 -4.68
C LYS A 212 17.09 -3.58 -4.50
N THR A 213 16.96 -2.26 -4.63
CA THR A 213 15.65 -1.60 -4.54
C THR A 213 14.92 -1.62 -5.86
N PHE A 214 13.59 -1.63 -5.82
CA PHE A 214 12.79 -1.49 -7.04
C PHE A 214 13.05 -0.16 -7.75
N ILE A 215 13.42 0.91 -7.04
CA ILE A 215 13.80 2.20 -7.64
C ILE A 215 15.06 2.04 -8.50
N ALA A 216 16.07 1.31 -8.02
CA ALA A 216 17.26 1.04 -8.83
C ALA A 216 16.93 0.28 -10.12
N ASP A 217 15.92 -0.60 -10.07
CA ASP A 217 15.44 -1.30 -11.25
C ASP A 217 14.64 -0.37 -12.20
N VAL A 218 13.83 0.56 -11.64
CA VAL A 218 13.17 1.63 -12.42
C VAL A 218 14.20 2.46 -13.18
N LEU A 219 15.31 2.86 -12.54
CA LEU A 219 16.39 3.58 -13.20
C LEU A 219 16.91 2.83 -14.43
N LYS A 220 17.16 1.52 -14.31
CA LYS A 220 17.62 0.67 -15.42
C LYS A 220 16.61 0.63 -16.55
N HIS A 221 15.32 0.42 -16.24
CA HIS A 221 14.25 0.41 -17.21
C HIS A 221 14.08 1.75 -17.95
N ALA A 222 14.49 2.86 -17.32
CA ALA A 222 14.49 4.20 -17.89
C ALA A 222 15.78 4.54 -18.66
N GLY A 223 16.68 3.57 -18.90
CA GLY A 223 17.95 3.80 -19.59
C GLY A 223 18.99 4.52 -18.75
N ALA A 224 18.95 4.34 -17.43
CA ALA A 224 19.91 4.92 -16.50
C ALA A 224 20.77 3.85 -15.81
N ALA A 225 22.02 4.20 -15.51
CA ALA A 225 22.95 3.45 -14.70
C ALA A 225 23.19 4.22 -13.40
N SER A 226 22.79 3.66 -12.26
CA SER A 226 23.09 4.28 -10.96
C SER A 226 24.60 4.33 -10.73
N VAL A 227 25.10 5.48 -10.28
CA VAL A 227 26.50 5.61 -9.83
C VAL A 227 26.70 5.11 -8.39
N VAL A 228 25.59 4.74 -7.72
CA VAL A 228 25.60 4.27 -6.35
C VAL A 228 25.66 2.74 -6.34
N GLU A 229 26.81 2.22 -5.90
CA GLU A 229 27.05 0.79 -5.73
C GLU A 229 26.94 0.46 -4.22
N SER A 230 25.75 0.08 -3.77
CA SER A 230 25.50 -0.28 -2.38
C SER A 230 24.53 -1.43 -2.25
N LYS A 231 24.82 -2.34 -1.33
CA LYS A 231 23.92 -3.44 -0.93
C LYS A 231 22.87 -3.02 0.11
N GLN A 232 23.06 -1.84 0.74
CA GLN A 232 22.06 -1.24 1.62
C GLN A 232 20.96 -0.62 0.77
N ASP A 233 19.70 -0.77 1.17
CA ASP A 233 18.57 -0.24 0.40
C ASP A 233 18.57 1.30 0.35
N TRP A 234 18.99 1.93 1.45
CA TRP A 234 18.99 3.40 1.63
C TRP A 234 20.35 3.89 2.14
N PRO A 235 21.41 3.83 1.30
CA PRO A 235 22.75 4.23 1.72
C PRO A 235 22.85 5.74 1.93
N LYS A 236 23.59 6.13 2.96
CA LYS A 236 23.97 7.52 3.22
C LYS A 236 25.35 7.79 2.65
N PHE A 237 25.51 8.98 2.08
CA PHE A 237 26.76 9.45 1.47
C PHE A 237 27.20 10.76 2.08
N SER A 238 28.51 11.02 2.05
CA SER A 238 29.01 12.38 2.15
C SER A 238 28.84 13.10 0.83
N LEU A 239 28.69 14.42 0.87
CA LEU A 239 28.62 15.21 -0.36
C LEU A 239 29.91 15.12 -1.19
N GLU A 240 31.07 14.99 -0.53
CA GLU A 240 32.38 14.77 -1.18
C GLU A 240 32.41 13.49 -1.99
N GLU A 241 31.82 12.42 -1.45
CA GLU A 241 31.70 11.13 -2.15
C GLU A 241 30.79 11.27 -3.40
N ALA A 242 29.65 11.94 -3.26
CA ALA A 242 28.76 12.22 -4.39
C ALA A 242 29.45 13.09 -5.47
N VAL A 243 30.20 14.10 -5.07
CA VAL A 243 31.03 14.92 -5.97
C VAL A 243 32.08 14.07 -6.68
N ARG A 244 32.73 13.12 -6.00
CA ARG A 244 33.70 12.22 -6.62
C ARG A 244 33.10 11.29 -7.68
N LEU A 245 31.85 10.86 -7.47
CA LEU A 245 31.12 10.00 -8.42
C LEU A 245 30.73 10.71 -9.71
N GLN A 246 30.56 12.03 -9.70
CA GLN A 246 30.18 12.86 -10.85
C GLN A 246 29.10 12.22 -11.71
N PRO A 247 27.85 12.09 -11.25
CA PRO A 247 26.76 11.61 -12.07
C PRO A 247 26.46 12.58 -13.23
N ASP A 248 25.99 12.06 -14.36
CA ASP A 248 25.54 12.88 -15.47
C ASP A 248 24.22 13.63 -15.16
N TYR A 249 23.36 12.97 -14.35
CA TYR A 249 22.09 13.51 -13.86
C TYR A 249 21.90 13.26 -12.37
N LEU A 250 21.27 14.21 -11.69
CA LEU A 250 20.60 13.97 -10.41
C LEU A 250 19.12 13.72 -10.66
N VAL A 251 18.56 12.70 -10.01
CA VAL A 251 17.15 12.34 -10.12
C VAL A 251 16.47 12.51 -8.77
N PHE A 252 15.36 13.23 -8.77
CA PHE A 252 14.54 13.47 -7.57
C PHE A 252 13.11 12.99 -7.81
N ALA A 253 12.44 12.52 -6.75
CA ALA A 253 10.99 12.40 -6.77
C ALA A 253 10.34 13.74 -6.41
N SER A 254 9.18 14.05 -6.98
CA SER A 254 8.52 15.35 -6.84
C SER A 254 8.06 15.67 -5.41
N ASP A 255 7.71 14.66 -4.62
CA ASP A 255 7.30 14.77 -3.22
C ASP A 255 8.48 15.04 -2.26
N HIS A 256 9.70 14.66 -2.65
CA HIS A 256 10.94 14.88 -1.90
C HIS A 256 11.82 15.98 -2.49
N SER A 257 11.34 16.65 -3.54
CA SER A 257 12.15 17.66 -4.24
C SER A 257 12.26 19.01 -3.51
N GLU A 258 11.50 19.23 -2.43
CA GLU A 258 11.46 20.42 -1.54
C GLU A 258 12.10 21.71 -2.15
N GLY A 259 11.49 22.25 -3.20
CA GLY A 259 12.00 23.43 -3.89
C GLY A 259 12.99 23.15 -5.03
N VAL A 260 13.59 21.97 -5.17
CA VAL A 260 14.50 21.64 -6.29
C VAL A 260 13.77 21.69 -7.64
N LYS A 261 12.49 21.30 -7.66
CA LYS A 261 11.64 21.35 -8.86
C LYS A 261 11.49 22.77 -9.43
N ASN A 262 11.48 23.77 -8.54
CA ASN A 262 11.27 25.19 -8.90
C ASN A 262 12.56 26.01 -8.89
N ASP A 263 13.65 25.47 -8.32
CA ASP A 263 14.88 26.25 -8.11
C ASP A 263 16.13 25.36 -8.08
N VAL A 264 16.55 24.90 -9.26
CA VAL A 264 17.87 24.24 -9.43
C VAL A 264 18.99 25.19 -8.97
N ASP A 265 18.77 26.50 -9.03
CA ASP A 265 19.72 27.49 -8.57
C ASP A 265 19.87 27.47 -7.04
N ALA A 266 18.79 27.20 -6.29
CA ALA A 266 18.87 27.00 -4.85
C ALA A 266 19.74 25.78 -4.47
N LEU A 267 19.68 24.69 -5.24
CA LEU A 267 20.58 23.56 -5.03
C LEU A 267 22.03 23.95 -5.28
N ALA A 268 22.31 24.73 -6.34
CA ALA A 268 23.64 25.22 -6.66
C ALA A 268 24.22 26.17 -5.58
N LEU A 269 23.36 26.83 -4.81
CA LEU A 269 23.77 27.69 -3.70
C LEU A 269 24.14 26.90 -2.44
N LYS A 270 23.72 25.64 -2.32
CA LYS A 270 24.12 24.80 -1.17
C LYS A 270 25.61 24.46 -1.25
N PRO A 271 26.35 24.58 -0.16
CA PRO A 271 27.80 24.32 -0.16
C PRO A 271 28.13 22.93 -0.71
N GLY A 272 29.06 22.87 -1.66
CA GLY A 272 29.55 21.63 -2.28
C GLY A 272 28.71 21.10 -3.44
N TRP A 273 27.41 21.38 -3.52
CA TRP A 273 26.56 20.90 -4.63
C TRP A 273 26.99 21.47 -5.98
N SER A 274 27.44 22.73 -6.00
CA SER A 274 27.97 23.39 -7.21
C SER A 274 29.25 22.77 -7.76
N LEU A 275 29.89 21.81 -7.05
CA LEU A 275 31.04 21.08 -7.55
C LEU A 275 30.66 19.93 -8.49
N MET A 276 29.40 19.47 -8.45
CA MET A 276 28.91 18.45 -9.37
C MET A 276 28.56 19.04 -10.75
N ASP A 277 29.05 18.38 -11.79
CA ASP A 277 28.77 18.76 -13.18
C ASP A 277 27.27 18.73 -13.52
N ALA A 278 26.54 17.77 -12.97
CA ALA A 278 25.08 17.70 -13.13
C ALA A 278 24.39 18.98 -12.64
N VAL A 279 24.81 19.57 -11.52
CA VAL A 279 24.28 20.83 -10.99
C VAL A 279 24.68 22.00 -11.87
N LYS A 280 25.97 22.13 -12.25
CA LYS A 280 26.46 23.18 -13.14
C LYS A 280 25.74 23.22 -14.48
N LYS A 281 25.50 22.03 -15.05
CA LYS A 281 24.86 21.86 -16.36
C LYS A 281 23.33 21.77 -16.29
N ARG A 282 22.74 21.95 -15.10
CA ARG A 282 21.29 21.83 -14.85
C ARG A 282 20.69 20.50 -15.31
N LYS A 283 21.47 19.41 -15.26
CA LYS A 283 21.07 18.04 -15.58
C LYS A 283 20.38 17.41 -14.37
N ILE A 284 19.15 17.87 -14.10
CA ILE A 284 18.33 17.43 -12.97
C ILE A 284 17.01 16.93 -13.54
N ALA A 285 16.69 15.67 -13.27
CA ALA A 285 15.41 15.06 -13.58
C ALA A 285 14.53 15.04 -12.31
N VAL A 286 13.31 15.53 -12.43
CA VAL A 286 12.32 15.45 -11.34
C VAL A 286 11.14 14.64 -11.86
N VAL A 287 10.94 13.48 -11.26
CA VAL A 287 9.91 12.51 -11.65
C VAL A 287 8.77 12.55 -10.65
N SER A 288 7.56 12.25 -11.08
CA SER A 288 6.40 12.15 -10.19
C SER A 288 6.66 11.18 -9.03
N ASP A 289 5.92 11.32 -7.95
CA ASP A 289 5.99 10.46 -6.76
C ASP A 289 5.69 8.97 -7.05
N ALA A 290 5.17 8.68 -8.24
CA ALA A 290 4.98 7.32 -8.73
C ALA A 290 6.27 6.48 -8.69
N ILE A 291 7.44 7.11 -8.81
CA ILE A 291 8.74 6.42 -8.71
C ILE A 291 9.01 5.81 -7.33
N ASN A 292 8.40 6.37 -6.28
CA ASN A 292 8.52 5.89 -4.90
C ASN A 292 7.46 4.85 -4.52
N ARG A 293 6.49 4.60 -5.42
CA ARG A 293 5.33 3.75 -5.15
C ARG A 293 5.37 2.48 -6.00
N PRO A 294 5.68 1.30 -5.43
CA PRO A 294 5.65 0.03 -6.17
C PRO A 294 4.21 -0.38 -6.50
N GLY A 295 3.62 0.26 -7.50
CA GLY A 295 2.21 0.15 -7.87
C GLY A 295 1.93 0.40 -9.35
N PRO A 296 0.66 0.62 -9.73
CA PRO A 296 0.23 0.66 -11.14
C PRO A 296 0.82 1.81 -11.96
N ARG A 297 1.33 2.87 -11.31
CA ARG A 297 1.98 3.99 -12.01
C ARG A 297 3.48 3.76 -12.29
N ILE A 298 4.02 2.56 -11.97
CA ILE A 298 5.45 2.29 -12.13
C ILE A 298 5.93 2.43 -13.59
N ALA A 299 5.13 1.99 -14.56
CA ALA A 299 5.45 2.14 -15.98
C ALA A 299 5.43 3.62 -16.44
N GLU A 300 4.57 4.44 -15.80
CA GLU A 300 4.53 5.88 -16.01
C GLU A 300 5.80 6.56 -15.49
N ALA A 301 6.24 6.21 -14.29
CA ALA A 301 7.48 6.72 -13.72
C ALA A 301 8.71 6.35 -14.58
N VAL A 302 8.77 5.11 -15.10
CA VAL A 302 9.81 4.67 -16.04
C VAL A 302 9.80 5.53 -17.30
N GLU A 303 8.64 5.73 -17.92
CA GLU A 303 8.52 6.53 -19.15
C GLU A 303 8.86 8.00 -18.90
N GLU A 304 8.37 8.60 -17.81
CA GLU A 304 8.64 9.98 -17.44
C GLU A 304 10.15 10.23 -17.25
N LEU A 305 10.82 9.34 -16.54
CA LEU A 305 12.27 9.41 -16.34
C LEU A 305 13.03 9.21 -17.66
N ALA A 306 12.63 8.21 -18.46
CA ALA A 306 13.27 7.93 -19.75
C ALA A 306 13.20 9.15 -20.69
N ARG A 307 12.09 9.85 -20.75
CA ARG A 307 11.92 11.07 -21.55
C ARG A 307 12.84 12.21 -21.08
N GLN A 308 13.01 12.37 -19.79
CA GLN A 308 13.88 13.40 -19.23
C GLN A 308 15.38 13.11 -19.45
N LEU A 309 15.77 11.83 -19.39
CA LEU A 309 17.16 11.42 -19.61
C LEU A 309 17.56 11.32 -21.09
N HIS A 310 16.60 10.97 -21.96
CA HIS A 310 16.81 10.65 -23.37
C HIS A 310 15.75 11.32 -24.27
N PRO A 311 15.58 12.64 -24.20
CA PRO A 311 14.53 13.33 -24.96
C PRO A 311 14.62 13.07 -26.47
N GLU A 312 15.84 12.89 -27.01
CA GLU A 312 16.09 12.56 -28.40
C GLU A 312 15.46 11.22 -28.84
N ALA A 313 15.43 10.21 -27.98
CA ALA A 313 14.82 8.91 -28.26
C ALA A 313 13.28 8.99 -28.35
N PHE A 314 12.70 10.03 -27.77
CA PHE A 314 11.26 10.31 -27.79
C PHE A 314 10.86 11.38 -28.81
N GLY A 315 11.81 11.90 -29.60
CA GLY A 315 11.57 12.96 -30.59
C GLY A 315 11.38 14.35 -29.97
N GLU A 316 11.77 14.51 -28.71
CA GLU A 316 11.73 15.79 -28.01
C GLU A 316 13.05 16.55 -28.23
N LYS A 317 12.99 17.87 -28.42
CA LYS A 317 14.20 18.71 -28.57
C LYS A 317 14.69 19.09 -27.18
N ASN A 318 16.00 18.95 -26.97
CA ASN A 318 16.71 19.48 -25.79
C ASN A 318 16.56 20.99 -25.64
#